data_fa34ec02aeca9af4248be178bcac6a00
#
_entry.id   fa34ec02aeca9af4248be178bcac6a00
#
_cell.length_a   1.000
_cell.length_b   1.000
_cell.length_c   1.000
_cell.angle_alpha   90.00
_cell.angle_beta   90.00
_cell.angle_gamma   90.00
#
_symmetry.space_group_name_H-M   'P 1'
#
loop_
_entity.id
_entity.type
_entity.pdbx_description
1 polymer ?
#
loop_
_entity_poly.entity_id
_entity_poly.type
_entity_poly.pdbx_seq_one_letter_code
_entity_poly.pdbx_strand_id
1 'polypeptide(L)'
;MDAYHVRSLEGASGVELTIALYDGIIRFMRSAIDAAECGDTGGRRAAVKRAMDIVLYLQATLQMDIGGKPAKALEEFYVAMFALMLQGSQASSRRKFEEVIANVWNVREAWRQLVRGPGRPASISIAAPEELAQPAGSASTDRPDDVYGRHSSSWIV
;
A
#
# COMPACT_ATOMS: atom_id res chain seq x y z
N MET A 1 -14.51 22.84 -27.94
CA MET A 1 -14.62 22.90 -26.48
C MET A 1 -15.00 21.59 -25.84
N ASP A 2 -15.52 20.66 -26.59
CA ASP A 2 -16.07 19.45 -26.01
C ASP A 2 -15.06 18.35 -25.72
N ALA A 3 -13.92 18.34 -26.38
CA ALA A 3 -12.89 17.31 -26.19
C ALA A 3 -12.21 17.37 -24.82
N TYR A 4 -12.14 18.53 -24.18
CA TYR A 4 -11.56 18.68 -22.84
C TYR A 4 -12.52 18.21 -21.75
N HIS A 5 -13.81 18.43 -21.94
CA HIS A 5 -14.82 17.98 -21.00
C HIS A 5 -15.02 16.46 -21.06
N VAL A 6 -14.97 15.89 -22.24
CA VAL A 6 -15.10 14.44 -22.43
C VAL A 6 -13.93 13.68 -21.78
N ARG A 7 -12.68 14.15 -21.98
CA ARG A 7 -11.52 13.57 -21.31
C ARG A 7 -11.54 13.72 -19.80
N SER A 8 -12.05 14.81 -19.30
CA SER A 8 -12.19 15.02 -17.85
C SER A 8 -13.24 14.10 -17.25
N LEU A 9 -14.34 13.86 -17.95
CA LEU A 9 -15.40 12.94 -17.54
C LEU A 9 -14.97 11.48 -17.65
N GLU A 10 -14.24 11.12 -18.69
CA GLU A 10 -13.68 9.78 -18.85
C GLU A 10 -12.62 9.49 -17.77
N GLY A 11 -11.78 10.45 -17.44
CA GLY A 11 -10.82 10.32 -16.36
C GLY A 11 -11.46 10.19 -14.99
N ALA A 12 -12.52 10.95 -14.71
CA ALA A 12 -13.28 10.86 -13.47
C ALA A 12 -14.00 9.52 -13.35
N SER A 13 -14.63 9.05 -14.41
CA SER A 13 -15.30 7.74 -14.42
C SER A 13 -14.30 6.58 -14.30
N GLY A 14 -13.11 6.71 -14.87
CA GLY A 14 -12.04 5.71 -14.74
C GLY A 14 -11.53 5.58 -13.31
N VAL A 15 -11.34 6.69 -12.60
CA VAL A 15 -10.95 6.70 -11.19
C VAL A 15 -12.06 6.14 -10.30
N GLU A 16 -13.29 6.51 -10.54
CA GLU A 16 -14.43 5.97 -9.79
C GLU A 16 -14.57 4.47 -9.99
N LEU A 17 -14.39 3.97 -11.20
CA LEU A 17 -14.37 2.54 -11.49
C LEU A 17 -13.23 1.84 -10.74
N THR A 18 -12.05 2.41 -10.73
CA THR A 18 -10.91 1.86 -9.99
C THR A 18 -11.21 1.76 -8.50
N ILE A 19 -11.80 2.78 -7.90
CA ILE A 19 -12.23 2.77 -6.50
C ILE A 19 -13.28 1.67 -6.25
N ALA A 20 -14.25 1.54 -7.13
CA ALA A 20 -15.27 0.50 -7.03
C ALA A 20 -14.67 -0.92 -7.13
N LEU A 21 -13.64 -1.09 -7.94
CA LEU A 21 -12.92 -2.36 -8.06
C LEU A 21 -12.13 -2.68 -6.79
N TYR A 22 -11.49 -1.70 -6.17
CA TYR A 22 -10.87 -1.89 -4.85
C TYR A 22 -11.88 -2.25 -3.77
N ASP A 23 -13.04 -1.63 -3.77
CA ASP A 23 -14.15 -2.00 -2.88
C ASP A 23 -14.60 -3.45 -3.11
N GLY A 24 -14.62 -3.89 -4.35
CA GLY A 24 -14.91 -5.28 -4.72
C GLY A 24 -13.89 -6.25 -4.14
N ILE A 25 -12.61 -5.95 -4.23
CA ILE A 25 -11.55 -6.77 -3.63
C ILE A 25 -11.75 -6.89 -2.11
N ILE A 26 -11.97 -5.79 -1.43
CA ILE A 26 -12.19 -5.76 0.02
C ILE A 26 -13.40 -6.62 0.41
N ARG A 27 -14.50 -6.48 -0.32
CA ARG A 27 -15.71 -7.27 -0.10
C ARG A 27 -15.47 -8.76 -0.28
N PHE A 28 -14.78 -9.17 -1.34
CA PHE A 28 -14.47 -10.58 -1.57
C PHE A 28 -13.48 -11.14 -0.55
N MET A 29 -12.54 -10.35 -0.07
CA MET A 29 -11.65 -10.79 1.00
C MET A 29 -12.41 -10.99 2.32
N ARG A 30 -13.38 -10.15 2.65
CA ARG A 30 -14.28 -10.37 3.79
C ARG A 30 -15.07 -11.66 3.63
N SER A 31 -15.63 -11.88 2.45
CA SER A 31 -16.33 -13.14 2.16
C SER A 31 -15.42 -14.36 2.28
N ALA A 32 -14.16 -14.25 1.88
CA ALA A 32 -13.19 -15.32 2.03
C ALA A 32 -12.86 -15.61 3.51
N ILE A 33 -12.80 -14.57 4.35
CA ILE A 33 -12.62 -14.71 5.80
C ILE A 33 -13.82 -15.44 6.40
N ASP A 34 -15.02 -14.99 6.10
CA ASP A 34 -16.25 -15.62 6.61
C ASP A 34 -16.34 -17.10 6.21
N ALA A 35 -16.06 -17.40 4.95
CA ALA A 35 -16.03 -18.76 4.46
C ALA A 35 -14.94 -19.61 5.13
N ALA A 36 -13.77 -19.06 5.38
CA ALA A 36 -12.69 -19.74 6.09
C ALA A 36 -13.09 -20.07 7.54
N GLU A 37 -13.74 -19.15 8.22
CA GLU A 37 -14.22 -19.35 9.61
C GLU A 37 -15.31 -20.41 9.70
N CYS A 38 -16.16 -20.50 8.68
CA CYS A 38 -17.20 -21.54 8.60
C CYS A 38 -16.70 -22.90 8.05
N GLY A 39 -15.45 -23.00 7.66
CA GLY A 39 -14.91 -24.19 7.00
C GLY A 39 -15.41 -24.40 5.58
N ASP A 40 -16.03 -23.40 4.96
CA ASP A 40 -16.49 -23.42 3.57
C ASP A 40 -15.33 -23.20 2.59
N THR A 41 -14.66 -24.29 2.23
CA THR A 41 -13.53 -24.24 1.30
C THR A 41 -13.94 -23.79 -0.10
N GLY A 42 -15.11 -24.18 -0.57
CA GLY A 42 -15.64 -23.80 -1.87
C GLY A 42 -15.93 -22.31 -1.95
N GLY A 43 -16.64 -21.77 -0.96
CA GLY A 43 -16.94 -20.35 -0.86
C GLY A 43 -15.68 -19.50 -0.74
N ARG A 44 -14.71 -19.93 0.06
CA ARG A 44 -13.41 -19.25 0.19
C ARG A 44 -12.69 -19.17 -1.15
N ARG A 45 -12.55 -20.29 -1.85
CA ARG A 45 -11.88 -20.32 -3.17
C ARG A 45 -12.59 -19.46 -4.20
N ALA A 46 -13.92 -19.49 -4.21
CA ALA A 46 -14.72 -18.67 -5.12
C ALA A 46 -14.53 -17.18 -4.85
N ALA A 47 -14.56 -16.77 -3.59
CA ALA A 47 -14.35 -15.36 -3.21
C ALA A 47 -12.94 -14.89 -3.58
N VAL A 48 -11.92 -15.67 -3.25
CA VAL A 48 -10.53 -15.36 -3.60
C VAL A 48 -10.35 -15.26 -5.11
N LYS A 49 -10.91 -16.19 -5.87
CA LYS A 49 -10.83 -16.14 -7.34
C LYS A 49 -11.40 -14.85 -7.91
N ARG A 50 -12.54 -14.40 -7.41
CA ARG A 50 -13.15 -13.14 -7.87
C ARG A 50 -12.29 -11.92 -7.55
N ALA A 51 -11.68 -11.88 -6.37
CA ALA A 51 -10.75 -10.83 -6.01
C ALA A 51 -9.50 -10.84 -6.89
N MET A 52 -8.96 -12.02 -7.18
CA MET A 52 -7.81 -12.19 -8.08
C MET A 52 -8.15 -11.74 -9.51
N ASP A 53 -9.33 -12.05 -10.00
CA ASP A 53 -9.80 -11.61 -11.32
C ASP A 53 -9.85 -10.07 -11.41
N ILE A 54 -10.27 -9.40 -10.33
CA ILE A 54 -10.24 -7.93 -10.26
C ILE A 54 -8.79 -7.41 -10.30
N VAL A 55 -7.89 -8.00 -9.55
CA VAL A 55 -6.48 -7.60 -9.55
C VAL A 55 -5.86 -7.75 -10.95
N LEU A 56 -6.16 -8.85 -11.63
CA LEU A 56 -5.68 -9.06 -13.01
C LEU A 56 -6.25 -8.02 -13.98
N TYR A 57 -7.50 -7.67 -13.83
CA TYR A 57 -8.12 -6.59 -14.62
C TYR A 57 -7.44 -5.24 -14.38
N LEU A 58 -7.21 -4.88 -13.11
CA LEU A 58 -6.52 -3.66 -12.74
C LEU A 58 -5.09 -3.63 -13.29
N GLN A 59 -4.39 -4.75 -13.24
CA GLN A 59 -3.05 -4.87 -13.78
C GLN A 59 -3.04 -4.72 -15.31
N ALA A 60 -3.98 -5.31 -15.99
CA ALA A 60 -4.09 -5.23 -17.45
C ALA A 60 -4.41 -3.80 -17.93
N THR A 61 -5.22 -3.07 -17.19
CA THR A 61 -5.60 -1.69 -17.54
C THR A 61 -4.57 -0.64 -17.14
N LEU A 62 -3.69 -0.97 -16.21
CA LEU A 62 -2.72 -0.04 -15.64
C LEU A 62 -1.76 0.55 -16.66
N GLN A 63 -1.30 -0.24 -17.61
CA GLN A 63 -0.32 0.17 -18.60
C GLN A 63 -0.86 1.18 -19.62
N MET A 64 -2.18 1.23 -19.77
CA MET A 64 -2.82 2.09 -20.75
C MET A 64 -3.13 3.48 -20.20
N ASP A 65 -3.33 3.61 -18.88
CA ASP A 65 -3.90 4.82 -18.31
C ASP A 65 -2.88 5.72 -17.61
N ILE A 66 -1.81 5.19 -17.05
CA ILE A 66 -0.93 5.94 -16.15
C ILE A 66 0.50 6.05 -16.67
N GLY A 67 1.14 4.98 -17.09
CA GLY A 67 2.52 4.97 -17.52
C GLY A 67 3.56 5.38 -16.46
N GLY A 68 4.84 5.10 -16.70
CA GLY A 68 5.95 5.58 -15.87
C GLY A 68 6.12 4.91 -14.51
N LYS A 69 6.78 5.60 -13.57
CA LYS A 69 7.09 5.09 -12.23
C LYS A 69 5.86 4.73 -11.38
N PRO A 70 4.77 5.49 -11.39
CA PRO A 70 3.56 5.13 -10.64
C PRO A 70 2.95 3.81 -11.14
N ALA A 71 2.96 3.57 -12.43
CA ALA A 71 2.46 2.32 -13.01
C ALA A 71 3.27 1.12 -12.54
N LYS A 72 4.59 1.25 -12.50
CA LYS A 72 5.47 0.18 -12.01
C LYS A 72 5.24 -0.13 -10.54
N ALA A 73 5.08 0.88 -9.69
CA ALA A 73 4.79 0.70 -8.28
C ALA A 73 3.46 -0.01 -8.05
N LEU A 74 2.42 0.34 -8.80
CA LEU A 74 1.13 -0.32 -8.75
C LEU A 74 1.18 -1.76 -9.28
N GLU A 75 1.96 -2.01 -10.33
CA GLU A 75 2.18 -3.36 -10.84
C GLU A 75 2.78 -4.27 -9.76
N GLU A 76 3.83 -3.81 -9.09
CA GLU A 76 4.45 -4.53 -7.96
C GLU A 76 3.45 -4.76 -6.83
N PHE A 77 2.64 -3.77 -6.53
CA PHE A 77 1.57 -3.87 -5.54
C PHE A 77 0.55 -4.96 -5.91
N TYR A 78 0.09 -4.99 -7.16
CA TYR A 78 -0.87 -6.00 -7.60
C TYR A 78 -0.29 -7.41 -7.57
N VAL A 79 0.96 -7.57 -7.96
CA VAL A 79 1.66 -8.87 -7.85
C VAL A 79 1.73 -9.32 -6.40
N ALA A 80 2.06 -8.43 -5.48
CA ALA A 80 2.12 -8.74 -4.05
C ALA A 80 0.75 -9.12 -3.48
N MET A 81 -0.31 -8.39 -3.86
CA MET A 81 -1.67 -8.70 -3.41
C MET A 81 -2.15 -10.05 -3.95
N PHE A 82 -1.88 -10.34 -5.21
CA PHE A 82 -2.19 -11.62 -5.82
C PHE A 82 -1.52 -12.79 -5.05
N ALA A 83 -0.24 -12.65 -4.74
CA ALA A 83 0.50 -13.64 -3.97
C ALA A 83 -0.07 -13.84 -2.56
N LEU A 84 -0.41 -12.76 -1.86
CA LEU A 84 -1.03 -12.83 -0.54
C LEU A 84 -2.40 -13.52 -0.56
N MET A 85 -3.22 -13.22 -1.56
CA MET A 85 -4.53 -13.86 -1.75
C MET A 85 -4.37 -15.36 -1.97
N LEU A 86 -3.44 -15.76 -2.82
CA LEU A 86 -3.18 -17.16 -3.11
C LEU A 86 -2.68 -17.91 -1.87
N GLN A 87 -1.71 -17.35 -1.18
CA GLN A 87 -1.17 -17.92 0.05
C GLN A 87 -2.24 -18.00 1.15
N GLY A 88 -3.04 -16.95 1.30
CA GLY A 88 -4.14 -16.91 2.24
C GLY A 88 -5.18 -17.97 1.96
N SER A 89 -5.49 -18.22 0.69
CA SER A 89 -6.41 -19.27 0.29
C SER A 89 -5.87 -20.68 0.57
N GLN A 90 -4.59 -20.91 0.27
CA GLN A 90 -3.95 -22.19 0.51
C GLN A 90 -3.87 -22.53 2.00
N ALA A 91 -3.54 -21.55 2.82
CA ALA A 91 -3.37 -21.72 4.26
C ALA A 91 -4.66 -21.48 5.08
N SER A 92 -5.77 -21.14 4.46
CA SER A 92 -6.99 -20.67 5.14
C SER A 92 -6.68 -19.55 6.16
N SER A 93 -5.80 -18.63 5.78
CA SER A 93 -5.24 -17.65 6.69
C SER A 93 -6.05 -16.36 6.70
N ARG A 94 -6.86 -16.17 7.72
CA ARG A 94 -7.55 -14.92 8.00
C ARG A 94 -6.59 -13.72 7.99
N ARG A 95 -5.45 -13.85 8.65
CA ARG A 95 -4.45 -12.79 8.75
C ARG A 95 -3.98 -12.29 7.38
N LYS A 96 -3.74 -13.20 6.44
CA LYS A 96 -3.33 -12.82 5.08
C LYS A 96 -4.44 -12.10 4.33
N PHE A 97 -5.68 -12.48 4.50
CA PHE A 97 -6.81 -11.76 3.91
C PHE A 97 -7.00 -10.39 4.53
N GLU A 98 -6.84 -10.25 5.83
CA GLU A 98 -6.86 -8.95 6.52
C GLU A 98 -5.73 -8.03 6.06
N GLU A 99 -4.55 -8.58 5.81
CA GLU A 99 -3.42 -7.85 5.24
C GLU A 99 -3.72 -7.32 3.84
N VAL A 100 -4.34 -8.12 2.99
CA VAL A 100 -4.82 -7.67 1.68
C VAL A 100 -5.82 -6.53 1.83
N ILE A 101 -6.79 -6.66 2.72
CA ILE A 101 -7.80 -5.63 2.97
C ILE A 101 -7.13 -4.32 3.38
N ALA A 102 -6.20 -4.35 4.32
CA ALA A 102 -5.52 -3.16 4.81
C ALA A 102 -4.72 -2.46 3.70
N ASN A 103 -3.98 -3.21 2.91
CA ASN A 103 -3.18 -2.67 1.82
C ASN A 103 -4.04 -2.09 0.71
N VAL A 104 -5.09 -2.79 0.31
CA VAL A 104 -6.03 -2.31 -0.72
C VAL A 104 -6.79 -1.07 -0.24
N TRP A 105 -7.17 -1.03 1.02
CA TRP A 105 -7.78 0.15 1.63
C TRP A 105 -6.90 1.39 1.53
N ASN A 106 -5.61 1.26 1.83
CA ASN A 106 -4.68 2.37 1.76
C ASN A 106 -4.55 2.93 0.34
N VAL A 107 -4.41 2.07 -0.65
CA VAL A 107 -4.34 2.49 -2.06
C VAL A 107 -5.66 3.10 -2.51
N ARG A 108 -6.78 2.52 -2.12
CA ARG A 108 -8.11 3.06 -2.38
C ARG A 108 -8.28 4.48 -1.85
N GLU A 109 -7.84 4.74 -0.64
CA GLU A 109 -7.90 6.08 -0.05
C GLU A 109 -7.03 7.09 -0.82
N ALA A 110 -5.87 6.67 -1.28
CA ALA A 110 -5.03 7.51 -2.14
C ALA A 110 -5.77 7.89 -3.44
N TRP A 111 -6.45 6.95 -4.08
CA TRP A 111 -7.27 7.23 -5.26
C TRP A 111 -8.45 8.16 -4.97
N ARG A 112 -9.11 8.00 -3.82
CA ARG A 112 -10.20 8.91 -3.40
C ARG A 112 -9.74 10.33 -3.21
N GLN A 113 -8.54 10.53 -2.70
CA GLN A 113 -7.97 11.88 -2.54
C GLN A 113 -7.73 12.56 -3.89
N LEU A 114 -7.38 11.82 -4.93
CA LEU A 114 -7.24 12.35 -6.29
C LEU A 114 -8.57 12.89 -6.86
N VAL A 115 -9.68 12.28 -6.50
CA VAL A 115 -11.02 12.72 -6.95
C VAL A 115 -11.48 13.96 -6.20
N ARG A 116 -11.05 14.17 -4.97
CA ARG A 116 -11.60 15.19 -4.08
C ARG A 116 -11.05 16.59 -4.27
N GLY A 117 -10.05 16.80 -5.09
CA GLY A 117 -9.65 18.15 -5.38
C GLY A 117 -8.26 18.37 -5.92
N PRO A 118 -8.13 19.39 -6.76
CA PRO A 118 -6.83 19.89 -7.20
C PRO A 118 -6.12 20.52 -6.00
N GLY A 119 -4.94 20.02 -5.65
CA GLY A 119 -4.09 20.76 -4.75
C GLY A 119 -3.25 20.01 -3.77
N ARG A 120 -3.33 18.71 -3.69
CA ARG A 120 -2.30 17.94 -2.98
C ARG A 120 -1.90 16.74 -3.81
N PRO A 121 -0.64 16.68 -4.24
CA PRO A 121 -0.11 15.42 -4.66
C PRO A 121 -0.23 14.50 -3.44
N ALA A 122 -1.13 13.54 -3.53
CA ALA A 122 -1.07 12.43 -2.65
C ALA A 122 0.28 11.78 -2.93
N SER A 123 1.23 12.05 -2.09
CA SER A 123 2.36 11.16 -1.99
C SER A 123 1.74 9.82 -1.71
N ILE A 124 1.72 8.97 -2.69
CA ILE A 124 1.53 7.55 -2.43
C ILE A 124 2.78 7.16 -1.66
N SER A 125 2.75 7.45 -0.40
CA SER A 125 3.63 6.83 0.53
C SER A 125 3.12 5.42 0.64
N ILE A 126 3.54 4.61 -0.28
CA ILE A 126 3.65 3.20 0.02
C ILE A 126 4.59 3.23 1.20
N ALA A 127 4.03 2.98 2.36
CA ALA A 127 4.80 2.94 3.57
C ALA A 127 5.96 2.00 3.33
N ALA A 128 7.08 2.54 2.93
CA ALA A 128 8.32 1.95 3.30
C ALA A 128 8.22 1.71 4.79
N PRO A 129 8.60 0.55 5.28
CA PRO A 129 8.59 0.32 6.69
C PRO A 129 9.27 1.52 7.32
N GLU A 130 8.54 2.14 8.18
CA GLU A 130 8.98 3.30 8.88
C GLU A 130 9.99 2.90 9.92
N GLU A 131 10.94 2.23 9.40
CA GLU A 131 12.11 1.99 10.14
C GLU A 131 12.97 3.15 9.90
N LEU A 132 13.09 3.96 10.77
CA LEU A 132 14.15 4.87 10.72
C LEU A 132 13.85 6.29 10.45
N ALA A 133 12.74 6.73 10.87
CA ALA A 133 12.79 8.00 11.49
C ALA A 133 13.51 7.80 12.84
N GLN A 134 14.71 7.42 12.79
CA GLN A 134 15.54 7.85 13.87
C GLN A 134 15.55 9.35 13.78
N PRO A 135 15.08 10.02 14.79
CA PRO A 135 15.52 11.38 14.95
C PRO A 135 17.01 11.22 14.92
N ALA A 136 17.62 11.82 13.97
CA ALA A 136 19.00 12.16 14.12
C ALA A 136 19.04 12.82 15.48
N GLY A 137 19.48 12.08 16.44
CA GLY A 137 19.70 12.64 17.72
C GLY A 137 20.50 13.86 17.41
N SER A 138 19.91 14.95 17.64
CA SER A 138 20.70 16.11 17.80
C SER A 138 21.65 15.76 18.92
N ALA A 139 22.67 15.15 18.56
CA ALA A 139 23.83 15.20 19.34
C ALA A 139 24.27 16.63 19.28
N SER A 140 23.59 17.39 19.96
CA SER A 140 24.14 18.54 20.55
C SER A 140 25.19 18.04 21.50
N THR A 141 26.21 17.64 20.97
CA THR A 141 27.43 17.53 21.65
C THR A 141 28.00 18.90 21.77
N ASP A 142 27.29 19.65 22.48
CA ASP A 142 28.03 20.61 23.23
C ASP A 142 28.66 19.84 24.37
N ARG A 143 29.76 19.36 24.10
CA ARG A 143 30.63 18.84 25.08
C ARG A 143 31.58 19.95 25.43
N PRO A 144 31.39 20.51 26.57
CA PRO A 144 32.49 21.29 27.11
C PRO A 144 33.57 20.28 27.41
N ASP A 145 34.45 20.31 26.52
CA ASP A 145 35.55 19.57 26.61
C ASP A 145 36.38 19.90 27.72
N ASP A 146 37.06 19.00 28.10
CA ASP A 146 38.30 19.26 28.38
C ASP A 146 38.78 19.60 29.58
N VAL A 147 38.14 19.27 30.46
CA VAL A 147 38.69 19.33 31.79
C VAL A 147 39.57 18.14 32.05
N TYR A 148 39.67 17.29 31.11
CA TYR A 148 40.40 16.05 31.35
C TYR A 148 41.77 15.95 30.76
N GLY A 149 42.22 17.02 30.22
CA GLY A 149 43.60 17.07 29.71
C GLY A 149 44.68 17.17 30.77
N ARG A 150 44.31 17.10 32.03
CA ARG A 150 45.31 17.34 33.05
C ARG A 150 45.42 16.33 34.14
N HIS A 151 45.36 15.17 33.74
CA HIS A 151 45.96 14.20 34.62
C HIS A 151 47.31 13.81 34.07
N SER A 152 48.18 14.72 34.22
CA SER A 152 49.53 14.33 34.27
C SER A 152 49.69 13.51 35.54
N SER A 153 49.51 12.27 35.43
CA SER A 153 49.98 11.37 36.42
C SER A 153 51.49 11.37 36.36
N SER A 154 52.06 12.19 37.12
CA SER A 154 53.39 12.00 37.44
C SER A 154 53.55 10.81 38.36
N TRP A 155 53.68 9.71 37.75
CA TRP A 155 54.19 8.55 38.45
C TRP A 155 55.66 8.40 38.15
N ILE A 156 56.36 9.01 38.99
CA ILE A 156 57.76 8.74 39.07
C ILE A 156 58.08 8.29 40.46
N VAL A 157 58.41 7.12 40.56
CA VAL A 157 59.53 6.58 41.27
C VAL A 157 59.68 5.15 40.85
#